data_289f2c5ce39252493b3daecd35bebd70
#
_entry.id   289f2c5ce39252493b3daecd35bebd70
#
_cell.length_a   1.000
_cell.length_b   1.000
_cell.length_c   1.000
_cell.angle_alpha   90.00
_cell.angle_beta   90.00
_cell.angle_gamma   90.00
#
_symmetry.space_group_name_H-M   'P 1'
#
loop_
_entity.id
_entity.type
_entity.pdbx_description
1 polymer ?
#
loop_
_entity_poly.entity_id
_entity_poly.type
_entity_poly.pdbx_seq_one_letter_code
_entity_poly.pdbx_strand_id
1 'polypeptide(L)'
;MSAAPAESSAAPAAPPSRLTVEDLKSWLRVAAARIAERADELTELDAAIGDADHGANMRRGMAAVVKAIDTANGADGAPVLATADALLKKTGMTLVSSVGGASGPLYGTFFMRMGASQAGVTELGATELSEAIGAGVAGIVARGKAGAGEKTMLDAWYPALEALRAHGEDLAAGTAAAARAAAEGRQATKPMIATKGRASYLGERSQGHIDPGAASTAIILGALADVVAGTAEAPGAGAQAAQAPAEVSRPQEAAAPATTGATGAPGAPVERPVPAPTTEDGRGADAGMTGAAGTRGGTVGIVLVSHSRALAEAARDLATGLMASVSAPIEIAAGLADGGLGTDAAVVAAAIERVAAQPGNQGVLVIADLGSAIMSAEAALERLSPAAASRARLSPAPFVEGLIGAHGAAGIGLDLEAVVAEAAKAAPAKAAQIS
;
A
#
# COMPACT_ATOMS: atom_id res chain seq x y z
N MET A 1 -51.27 44.43 -17.95
CA MET A 1 -50.09 43.90 -18.65
C MET A 1 -48.87 44.00 -17.66
N SER A 2 -48.62 42.91 -16.99
CA SER A 2 -47.51 42.84 -16.02
C SER A 2 -46.29 42.27 -16.76
N ALA A 3 -45.20 43.03 -16.80
CA ALA A 3 -43.93 42.59 -17.38
C ALA A 3 -43.24 41.67 -16.39
N ALA A 4 -42.91 40.45 -16.81
CA ALA A 4 -42.05 39.54 -16.07
C ALA A 4 -40.61 40.08 -16.00
N PRO A 5 -39.88 39.91 -14.88
CA PRO A 5 -38.50 40.30 -14.80
C PRO A 5 -37.66 39.37 -15.70
N ALA A 6 -36.80 39.97 -16.53
CA ALA A 6 -35.80 39.25 -17.31
C ALA A 6 -34.81 38.58 -16.38
N GLU A 7 -34.68 37.24 -16.46
CA GLU A 7 -33.63 36.48 -15.85
C GLU A 7 -32.28 36.95 -16.44
N SER A 8 -31.48 37.58 -15.60
CA SER A 8 -30.10 37.94 -15.91
C SER A 8 -29.28 36.65 -15.99
N SER A 9 -29.03 36.16 -17.19
CA SER A 9 -28.03 35.17 -17.48
C SER A 9 -26.65 35.79 -17.19
N ALA A 10 -26.11 35.53 -15.99
CA ALA A 10 -24.74 35.89 -15.69
C ALA A 10 -23.81 35.08 -16.62
N ALA A 11 -22.98 35.79 -17.37
CA ALA A 11 -21.93 35.15 -18.15
C ALA A 11 -21.05 34.26 -17.24
N PRO A 12 -20.57 33.10 -17.70
CA PRO A 12 -19.70 32.27 -16.91
C PRO A 12 -18.43 33.08 -16.49
N ALA A 13 -18.08 33.02 -15.22
CA ALA A 13 -16.90 33.70 -14.71
C ALA A 13 -15.64 33.19 -15.45
N ALA A 14 -14.71 34.10 -15.74
CA ALA A 14 -13.46 33.71 -16.37
C ALA A 14 -12.73 32.67 -15.49
N PRO A 15 -12.09 31.65 -16.07
CA PRO A 15 -11.36 30.66 -15.30
C PRO A 15 -10.27 31.32 -14.44
N PRO A 16 -9.99 30.79 -13.23
CA PRO A 16 -9.00 31.36 -12.33
C PRO A 16 -7.60 31.25 -12.96
N SER A 17 -6.79 32.28 -12.78
CA SER A 17 -5.38 32.25 -13.19
C SER A 17 -4.48 31.57 -12.12
N ARG A 18 -4.99 31.38 -10.91
CA ARG A 18 -4.32 30.72 -9.78
C ARG A 18 -5.32 29.87 -9.01
N LEU A 19 -4.84 28.73 -8.50
CA LEU A 19 -5.59 27.83 -7.61
C LEU A 19 -5.35 28.26 -6.17
N THR A 20 -6.38 28.61 -5.46
CA THR A 20 -6.37 28.84 -4.02
C THR A 20 -6.34 27.49 -3.25
N VAL A 21 -6.10 27.56 -1.95
CA VAL A 21 -6.20 26.36 -1.08
C VAL A 21 -7.62 25.78 -1.12
N GLU A 22 -8.66 26.61 -1.25
CA GLU A 22 -10.06 26.14 -1.37
C GLU A 22 -10.30 25.44 -2.71
N ASP A 23 -9.70 25.90 -3.79
CA ASP A 23 -9.75 25.21 -5.09
C ASP A 23 -9.03 23.85 -5.02
N LEU A 24 -7.90 23.76 -4.33
CA LEU A 24 -7.20 22.50 -4.07
C LEU A 24 -8.03 21.54 -3.22
N LYS A 25 -8.74 22.04 -2.19
CA LYS A 25 -9.69 21.22 -1.42
C LYS A 25 -10.86 20.75 -2.29
N SER A 26 -11.37 21.61 -3.13
CA SER A 26 -12.43 21.28 -4.10
C SER A 26 -11.97 20.20 -5.08
N TRP A 27 -10.77 20.33 -5.63
CA TRP A 27 -10.15 19.29 -6.45
C TRP A 27 -10.13 17.93 -5.77
N LEU A 28 -9.65 17.87 -4.52
CA LEU A 28 -9.56 16.61 -3.76
C LEU A 28 -10.95 16.02 -3.48
N ARG A 29 -11.97 16.86 -3.20
CA ARG A 29 -13.35 16.39 -3.02
C ARG A 29 -13.97 15.85 -4.32
N VAL A 30 -13.78 16.55 -5.44
CA VAL A 30 -14.26 16.11 -6.75
C VAL A 30 -13.56 14.82 -7.17
N ALA A 31 -12.23 14.72 -6.98
CA ALA A 31 -11.50 13.51 -7.25
C ALA A 31 -12.00 12.33 -6.39
N ALA A 32 -12.28 12.56 -5.11
CA ALA A 32 -12.83 11.55 -4.22
C ALA A 32 -14.20 11.04 -4.66
N ALA A 33 -15.10 11.95 -5.05
CA ALA A 33 -16.43 11.59 -5.57
C ALA A 33 -16.31 10.72 -6.83
N ARG A 34 -15.51 11.13 -7.80
CA ARG A 34 -15.31 10.38 -9.06
C ARG A 34 -14.61 9.04 -8.88
N ILE A 35 -13.67 8.96 -7.96
CA ILE A 35 -13.05 7.67 -7.58
C ILE A 35 -14.11 6.76 -6.93
N ALA A 36 -14.99 7.29 -6.08
CA ALA A 36 -16.07 6.51 -5.47
C ALA A 36 -17.08 6.00 -6.50
N GLU A 37 -17.48 6.84 -7.44
CA GLU A 37 -18.39 6.47 -8.54
C GLU A 37 -17.82 5.41 -9.47
N ARG A 38 -16.50 5.41 -9.67
CA ARG A 38 -15.80 4.48 -10.58
C ARG A 38 -15.00 3.39 -9.85
N ALA A 39 -15.27 3.18 -8.55
CA ALA A 39 -14.54 2.21 -7.75
C ALA A 39 -14.67 0.79 -8.29
N ASP A 40 -15.84 0.40 -8.75
CA ASP A 40 -16.08 -0.94 -9.31
C ASP A 40 -15.31 -1.12 -10.63
N GLU A 41 -15.32 -0.12 -11.52
CA GLU A 41 -14.49 -0.12 -12.75
C GLU A 41 -13.00 -0.29 -12.42
N LEU A 42 -12.49 0.50 -11.46
CA LEU A 42 -11.08 0.40 -11.05
C LEU A 42 -10.74 -0.98 -10.44
N THR A 43 -11.69 -1.58 -9.74
CA THR A 43 -11.55 -2.95 -9.19
C THR A 43 -11.55 -3.98 -10.31
N GLU A 44 -12.41 -3.86 -11.31
CA GLU A 44 -12.45 -4.75 -12.48
C GLU A 44 -11.17 -4.67 -13.31
N LEU A 45 -10.63 -3.45 -13.53
CA LEU A 45 -9.35 -3.27 -14.21
C LEU A 45 -8.21 -3.96 -13.46
N ASP A 46 -8.22 -3.85 -12.14
CA ASP A 46 -7.22 -4.48 -11.28
C ASP A 46 -7.40 -6.01 -11.21
N ALA A 47 -8.63 -6.51 -11.16
CA ALA A 47 -8.92 -7.94 -11.18
C ALA A 47 -8.32 -8.66 -12.40
N ALA A 48 -8.20 -7.96 -13.53
CA ALA A 48 -7.64 -8.51 -14.75
C ALA A 48 -6.11 -8.71 -14.71
N ILE A 49 -5.39 -7.87 -13.94
CA ILE A 49 -3.91 -7.83 -13.93
C ILE A 49 -3.28 -7.65 -12.54
N GLY A 50 -4.09 -7.67 -11.48
CA GLY A 50 -3.68 -7.45 -10.10
C GLY A 50 -4.43 -8.37 -9.13
N ASP A 51 -4.86 -7.81 -8.00
CA ASP A 51 -5.54 -8.52 -6.91
C ASP A 51 -6.94 -7.99 -6.59
N ALA A 52 -7.54 -7.23 -7.51
CA ALA A 52 -8.90 -6.71 -7.43
C ALA A 52 -9.18 -5.78 -6.23
N ASP A 53 -8.19 -5.05 -5.75
CA ASP A 53 -8.35 -4.21 -4.56
C ASP A 53 -8.22 -2.69 -4.83
N HIS A 54 -7.73 -2.28 -6.02
CA HIS A 54 -7.38 -0.89 -6.32
C HIS A 54 -8.55 0.09 -6.16
N GLY A 55 -9.72 -0.25 -6.67
CA GLY A 55 -10.91 0.60 -6.58
C GLY A 55 -11.39 0.79 -5.14
N ALA A 56 -11.45 -0.30 -4.37
CA ALA A 56 -11.84 -0.26 -2.96
C ALA A 56 -10.83 0.53 -2.12
N ASN A 57 -9.54 0.33 -2.36
CA ASN A 57 -8.45 1.03 -1.70
C ASN A 57 -8.47 2.54 -1.98
N MET A 58 -8.58 2.93 -3.25
CA MET A 58 -8.63 4.34 -3.65
C MET A 58 -9.88 5.04 -3.09
N ARG A 59 -11.06 4.40 -3.15
CA ARG A 59 -12.31 4.92 -2.56
C ARG A 59 -12.14 5.19 -1.07
N ARG A 60 -11.63 4.21 -0.32
CA ARG A 60 -11.41 4.34 1.12
C ARG A 60 -10.42 5.47 1.44
N GLY A 61 -9.31 5.53 0.71
CA GLY A 61 -8.27 6.53 0.93
C GLY A 61 -8.73 7.94 0.62
N MET A 62 -9.40 8.14 -0.49
CA MET A 62 -9.90 9.46 -0.88
C MET A 62 -11.04 9.93 0.04
N ALA A 63 -11.89 9.03 0.53
CA ALA A 63 -12.88 9.35 1.57
C ALA A 63 -12.23 9.78 2.88
N ALA A 64 -11.13 9.13 3.28
CA ALA A 64 -10.35 9.53 4.45
C ALA A 64 -9.70 10.91 4.27
N VAL A 65 -9.24 11.25 3.06
CA VAL A 65 -8.71 12.59 2.72
C VAL A 65 -9.79 13.65 2.89
N VAL A 66 -10.99 13.44 2.32
CA VAL A 66 -12.10 14.38 2.48
C VAL A 66 -12.45 14.57 3.96
N LYS A 67 -12.57 13.49 4.72
CA LYS A 67 -12.80 13.57 6.17
C LYS A 67 -11.70 14.35 6.89
N ALA A 68 -10.43 14.15 6.53
CA ALA A 68 -9.32 14.87 7.14
C ALA A 68 -9.33 16.36 6.80
N ILE A 69 -9.79 16.75 5.60
CA ILE A 69 -10.00 18.15 5.20
C ILE A 69 -11.14 18.78 6.01
N ASP A 70 -12.27 18.09 6.13
CA ASP A 70 -13.49 18.62 6.76
C ASP A 70 -13.36 18.72 8.29
N THR A 71 -12.51 17.89 8.89
CA THR A 71 -12.26 17.91 10.36
C THR A 71 -11.03 18.71 10.77
N ALA A 72 -10.30 19.32 9.85
CA ALA A 72 -9.08 20.08 10.13
C ALA A 72 -9.37 21.48 10.65
N ASN A 73 -9.94 21.59 11.86
CA ASN A 73 -10.12 22.84 12.58
C ASN A 73 -9.12 22.90 13.75
N GLY A 74 -8.42 24.04 13.90
CA GLY A 74 -7.58 24.31 15.05
C GLY A 74 -8.43 24.49 16.32
N ALA A 75 -7.81 24.35 17.49
CA ALA A 75 -8.47 24.52 18.78
C ALA A 75 -9.16 25.90 18.95
N ASP A 76 -8.66 26.91 18.23
CA ASP A 76 -9.17 28.29 18.24
C ASP A 76 -9.99 28.63 16.98
N GLY A 77 -10.44 27.65 16.19
CA GLY A 77 -11.14 27.87 14.93
C GLY A 77 -10.24 28.35 13.77
N ALA A 78 -8.94 28.43 13.98
CA ALA A 78 -7.99 28.80 12.92
C ALA A 78 -7.87 27.65 11.89
N PRO A 79 -7.81 27.93 10.57
CA PRO A 79 -7.68 26.91 9.55
C PRO A 79 -6.29 26.25 9.65
N VAL A 80 -6.26 24.97 10.03
CA VAL A 80 -5.01 24.16 10.14
C VAL A 80 -4.40 23.90 8.76
N LEU A 81 -5.22 23.85 7.69
CA LEU A 81 -4.79 23.65 6.31
C LEU A 81 -4.91 24.96 5.53
N ALA A 82 -4.13 25.96 5.94
CA ALA A 82 -4.17 27.31 5.36
C ALA A 82 -3.23 27.49 4.15
N THR A 83 -2.31 26.56 3.93
CA THR A 83 -1.33 26.62 2.84
C THR A 83 -1.40 25.36 1.98
N ALA A 84 -0.97 25.47 0.73
CA ALA A 84 -0.95 24.33 -0.21
C ALA A 84 -0.10 23.17 0.33
N ASP A 85 1.05 23.47 0.91
CA ASP A 85 1.93 22.44 1.48
C ASP A 85 1.30 21.72 2.67
N ALA A 86 0.63 22.43 3.57
CA ALA A 86 -0.06 21.82 4.71
C ALA A 86 -1.18 20.87 4.23
N LEU A 87 -1.99 21.32 3.27
CA LEU A 87 -3.07 20.52 2.68
C LEU A 87 -2.52 19.26 1.97
N LEU A 88 -1.54 19.44 1.06
CA LEU A 88 -1.02 18.34 0.24
C LEU A 88 -0.22 17.34 1.06
N LYS A 89 0.56 17.79 2.04
CA LYS A 89 1.24 16.89 3.01
C LYS A 89 0.24 16.11 3.85
N LYS A 90 -0.82 16.75 4.34
CA LYS A 90 -1.89 16.06 5.08
C LYS A 90 -2.58 15.02 4.20
N THR A 91 -2.89 15.37 2.95
CA THR A 91 -3.43 14.44 1.94
C THR A 91 -2.52 13.24 1.78
N GLY A 92 -1.22 13.45 1.53
CA GLY A 92 -0.25 12.39 1.37
C GLY A 92 -0.15 11.46 2.58
N MET A 93 -0.03 12.01 3.78
CA MET A 93 0.02 11.22 5.02
C MET A 93 -1.27 10.40 5.23
N THR A 94 -2.42 10.98 4.90
CA THR A 94 -3.71 10.29 5.01
C THR A 94 -3.77 9.12 4.03
N LEU A 95 -3.34 9.30 2.77
CA LEU A 95 -3.31 8.23 1.78
C LEU A 95 -2.36 7.09 2.17
N VAL A 96 -1.16 7.38 2.69
CA VAL A 96 -0.25 6.35 3.21
C VAL A 96 -0.90 5.51 4.30
N SER A 97 -1.75 6.09 5.13
CA SER A 97 -2.37 5.40 6.27
C SER A 97 -3.72 4.76 5.98
N SER A 98 -4.36 5.06 4.84
CA SER A 98 -5.74 4.62 4.55
C SER A 98 -5.90 3.87 3.24
N VAL A 99 -4.94 3.97 2.30
CA VAL A 99 -4.93 3.23 1.04
C VAL A 99 -4.05 2.00 1.19
N GLY A 100 -4.62 0.83 0.97
CA GLY A 100 -3.86 -0.42 0.91
C GLY A 100 -3.05 -0.58 -0.38
N GLY A 101 -2.26 -1.64 -0.43
CA GLY A 101 -1.48 -1.98 -1.61
C GLY A 101 -0.36 -0.97 -1.94
N ALA A 102 0.09 -0.99 -3.19
CA ALA A 102 1.13 -0.07 -3.69
C ALA A 102 0.63 1.37 -3.83
N SER A 103 -0.68 1.56 -4.05
CA SER A 103 -1.29 2.88 -4.31
C SER A 103 -1.14 3.84 -3.13
N GLY A 104 -1.26 3.35 -1.90
CA GLY A 104 -1.06 4.15 -0.70
C GLY A 104 0.29 4.84 -0.63
N PRO A 105 1.39 4.10 -0.59
CA PRO A 105 2.74 4.65 -0.62
C PRO A 105 3.03 5.51 -1.85
N LEU A 106 2.53 5.16 -3.04
CA LEU A 106 2.79 5.91 -4.28
C LEU A 106 2.06 7.24 -4.32
N TYR A 107 0.73 7.26 -4.18
CA TYR A 107 -0.04 8.50 -4.13
C TYR A 107 0.29 9.32 -2.88
N GLY A 108 0.54 8.66 -1.75
CA GLY A 108 0.96 9.34 -0.54
C GLY A 108 2.28 10.10 -0.74
N THR A 109 3.29 9.44 -1.33
CA THR A 109 4.55 10.09 -1.66
C THR A 109 4.37 11.21 -2.69
N PHE A 110 3.52 11.02 -3.71
CA PHE A 110 3.17 12.04 -4.69
C PHE A 110 2.70 13.32 -4.00
N PHE A 111 1.66 13.24 -3.18
CA PHE A 111 1.10 14.42 -2.52
C PHE A 111 2.04 15.03 -1.48
N MET A 112 2.80 14.23 -0.75
CA MET A 112 3.81 14.75 0.19
C MET A 112 4.92 15.53 -0.53
N ARG A 113 5.43 15.02 -1.65
CA ARG A 113 6.47 15.70 -2.45
C ARG A 113 5.92 16.93 -3.15
N MET A 114 4.71 16.85 -3.69
CA MET A 114 3.98 17.98 -4.24
C MET A 114 3.87 19.11 -3.20
N GLY A 115 3.44 18.81 -1.97
CA GLY A 115 3.37 19.80 -0.89
C GLY A 115 4.73 20.31 -0.47
N ALA A 116 5.76 19.47 -0.38
CA ALA A 116 7.09 19.88 0.03
C ALA A 116 7.74 20.90 -0.92
N SER A 117 7.40 20.88 -2.21
CA SER A 117 7.90 21.83 -3.20
C SER A 117 7.22 23.20 -3.11
N GLN A 118 6.11 23.33 -2.37
CA GLN A 118 5.29 24.56 -2.29
C GLN A 118 5.15 25.07 -0.86
N ALA A 119 6.25 25.10 -0.10
CA ALA A 119 6.26 25.48 1.31
C ALA A 119 5.78 26.91 1.53
N GLY A 120 4.73 27.08 2.35
CA GLY A 120 4.16 28.37 2.71
C GLY A 120 3.32 29.06 1.62
N VAL A 121 3.12 28.41 0.46
CA VAL A 121 2.36 28.97 -0.66
C VAL A 121 0.86 28.79 -0.42
N THR A 122 0.06 29.85 -0.66
CA THR A 122 -1.40 29.85 -0.50
C THR A 122 -2.16 29.76 -1.82
N GLU A 123 -1.49 30.02 -2.95
CA GLU A 123 -2.06 29.99 -4.29
C GLU A 123 -1.04 29.44 -5.29
N LEU A 124 -1.46 28.55 -6.19
CA LEU A 124 -0.64 27.97 -7.25
C LEU A 124 -1.06 28.51 -8.63
N GLY A 125 -0.14 29.15 -9.34
CA GLY A 125 -0.29 29.39 -10.77
C GLY A 125 0.10 28.15 -11.58
N ALA A 126 0.08 28.26 -12.91
CA ALA A 126 0.40 27.14 -13.80
C ALA A 126 1.83 26.62 -13.61
N THR A 127 2.79 27.53 -13.42
CA THR A 127 4.20 27.16 -13.20
C THR A 127 4.37 26.43 -11.87
N GLU A 128 3.89 26.99 -10.75
CA GLU A 128 3.99 26.36 -9.43
C GLU A 128 3.25 25.01 -9.39
N LEU A 129 2.10 24.89 -10.07
CA LEU A 129 1.37 23.63 -10.19
C LEU A 129 2.18 22.57 -10.95
N SER A 130 2.81 22.96 -12.07
CA SER A 130 3.62 22.04 -12.88
C SER A 130 4.88 21.57 -12.12
N GLU A 131 5.52 22.45 -11.35
CA GLU A 131 6.64 22.11 -10.47
C GLU A 131 6.20 21.16 -9.35
N ALA A 132 5.04 21.43 -8.72
CA ALA A 132 4.48 20.61 -7.67
C ALA A 132 4.15 19.19 -8.18
N ILE A 133 3.45 19.08 -9.31
CA ILE A 133 3.14 17.79 -9.95
C ILE A 133 4.45 17.08 -10.34
N GLY A 134 5.43 17.81 -10.89
CA GLY A 134 6.73 17.27 -11.24
C GLY A 134 7.47 16.67 -10.03
N ALA A 135 7.45 17.36 -8.89
CA ALA A 135 8.02 16.86 -7.64
C ALA A 135 7.28 15.59 -7.14
N GLY A 136 5.95 15.57 -7.29
CA GLY A 136 5.12 14.39 -6.98
C GLY A 136 5.46 13.19 -7.86
N VAL A 137 5.57 13.39 -9.19
CA VAL A 137 5.95 12.35 -10.14
C VAL A 137 7.34 11.80 -9.83
N ALA A 138 8.33 12.68 -9.55
CA ALA A 138 9.65 12.26 -9.11
C ALA A 138 9.60 11.40 -7.83
N GLY A 139 8.68 11.71 -6.91
CA GLY A 139 8.41 10.92 -5.72
C GLY A 139 7.89 9.50 -6.05
N ILE A 140 6.96 9.37 -6.99
CA ILE A 140 6.47 8.06 -7.46
C ILE A 140 7.62 7.25 -8.08
N VAL A 141 8.44 7.88 -8.95
CA VAL A 141 9.60 7.23 -9.58
C VAL A 141 10.58 6.71 -8.54
N ALA A 142 10.95 7.56 -7.57
CA ALA A 142 11.89 7.18 -6.53
C ALA A 142 11.39 6.02 -5.66
N ARG A 143 10.07 6.02 -5.35
CA ARG A 143 9.44 4.99 -4.50
C ARG A 143 9.16 3.70 -5.27
N GLY A 144 8.54 3.79 -6.45
CA GLY A 144 8.12 2.65 -7.27
C GLY A 144 9.23 2.07 -8.15
N LYS A 145 10.33 2.82 -8.33
CA LYS A 145 11.45 2.43 -9.22
C LYS A 145 10.94 2.03 -10.60
N ALA A 146 9.92 2.75 -11.09
CA ALA A 146 9.29 2.54 -12.38
C ALA A 146 9.56 3.72 -13.31
N GLY A 147 9.47 3.49 -14.62
CA GLY A 147 9.62 4.46 -15.69
C GLY A 147 8.42 4.50 -16.64
N ALA A 148 8.56 5.27 -17.72
CA ALA A 148 7.58 5.30 -18.80
C ALA A 148 7.58 3.97 -19.57
N GLY A 149 6.42 3.54 -20.05
CA GLY A 149 6.26 2.32 -20.85
C GLY A 149 6.25 1.02 -20.05
N GLU A 150 6.26 1.09 -18.72
CA GLU A 150 6.27 -0.08 -17.84
C GLU A 150 4.87 -0.52 -17.40
N LYS A 151 3.82 0.09 -17.96
CA LYS A 151 2.41 -0.17 -17.69
C LYS A 151 2.06 0.11 -16.23
N THR A 152 2.16 1.39 -15.86
CA THR A 152 1.91 1.91 -14.51
C THR A 152 1.18 3.26 -14.57
N MET A 153 0.84 3.80 -13.39
CA MET A 153 0.31 5.18 -13.28
C MET A 153 1.22 6.23 -13.94
N LEU A 154 2.51 5.98 -14.09
CA LEU A 154 3.46 6.91 -14.71
C LEU A 154 3.17 7.11 -16.19
N ASP A 155 2.59 6.15 -16.87
CA ASP A 155 2.19 6.26 -18.27
C ASP A 155 1.02 7.22 -18.50
N ALA A 156 0.32 7.62 -17.42
CA ALA A 156 -0.64 8.73 -17.44
C ALA A 156 -0.03 10.03 -16.89
N TRP A 157 0.82 9.95 -15.83
CA TRP A 157 1.42 11.13 -15.22
C TRP A 157 2.42 11.86 -16.14
N TYR A 158 3.30 11.14 -16.84
CA TYR A 158 4.32 11.76 -17.69
C TYR A 158 3.71 12.60 -18.81
N PRO A 159 2.83 12.06 -19.67
CA PRO A 159 2.25 12.86 -20.75
C PRO A 159 1.41 14.01 -20.21
N ALA A 160 0.74 13.85 -19.07
CA ALA A 160 -0.01 14.92 -18.43
C ALA A 160 0.90 16.07 -17.97
N LEU A 161 2.04 15.76 -17.35
CA LEU A 161 3.01 16.77 -16.89
C LEU A 161 3.64 17.52 -18.07
N GLU A 162 3.97 16.82 -19.16
CA GLU A 162 4.47 17.44 -20.39
C GLU A 162 3.43 18.37 -21.01
N ALA A 163 2.16 17.93 -21.09
CA ALA A 163 1.08 18.76 -21.60
C ALA A 163 0.82 20.00 -20.74
N LEU A 164 0.87 19.88 -19.43
CA LEU A 164 0.74 21.01 -18.51
C LEU A 164 1.86 22.04 -18.74
N ARG A 165 3.09 21.60 -18.83
CA ARG A 165 4.28 22.45 -19.05
C ARG A 165 4.25 23.16 -20.41
N ALA A 166 3.74 22.51 -21.44
CA ALA A 166 3.66 23.06 -22.79
C ALA A 166 2.75 24.30 -22.89
N HIS A 167 1.82 24.51 -21.94
CA HIS A 167 0.88 25.64 -21.91
C HIS A 167 1.38 26.84 -21.07
N GLY A 168 2.57 26.75 -20.48
CA GLY A 168 3.23 27.85 -19.76
C GLY A 168 2.35 28.39 -18.62
N GLU A 169 1.99 29.69 -18.72
CA GLU A 169 1.21 30.40 -17.70
C GLU A 169 -0.32 30.19 -17.79
N ASP A 170 -0.82 29.52 -18.84
CA ASP A 170 -2.25 29.30 -19.02
C ASP A 170 -2.71 28.08 -18.21
N LEU A 171 -3.16 28.35 -16.99
CA LEU A 171 -3.62 27.32 -16.05
C LEU A 171 -4.80 26.51 -16.60
N ALA A 172 -5.78 27.16 -17.23
CA ALA A 172 -6.97 26.50 -17.73
C ALA A 172 -6.67 25.60 -18.93
N ALA A 173 -5.94 26.12 -19.93
CA ALA A 173 -5.52 25.33 -21.08
C ALA A 173 -4.57 24.20 -20.67
N GLY A 174 -3.65 24.49 -19.75
CA GLY A 174 -2.66 23.51 -19.26
C GLY A 174 -3.30 22.34 -18.51
N THR A 175 -4.21 22.61 -17.57
CA THR A 175 -4.90 21.54 -16.83
C THR A 175 -5.86 20.72 -17.73
N ALA A 176 -6.56 21.37 -18.67
CA ALA A 176 -7.37 20.67 -19.66
C ALA A 176 -6.54 19.77 -20.59
N ALA A 177 -5.36 20.23 -21.02
CA ALA A 177 -4.43 19.44 -21.82
C ALA A 177 -3.87 18.27 -21.02
N ALA A 178 -3.49 18.49 -19.76
CA ALA A 178 -3.00 17.45 -18.85
C ALA A 178 -4.04 16.35 -18.64
N ALA A 179 -5.31 16.71 -18.44
CA ALA A 179 -6.39 15.75 -18.27
C ALA A 179 -6.60 14.87 -19.52
N ARG A 180 -6.55 15.48 -20.73
CA ARG A 180 -6.63 14.74 -21.99
C ARG A 180 -5.43 13.81 -22.16
N ALA A 181 -4.23 14.30 -21.94
CA ALA A 181 -3.01 13.51 -22.05
C ALA A 181 -2.99 12.34 -21.06
N ALA A 182 -3.50 12.53 -19.83
CA ALA A 182 -3.65 11.45 -18.86
C ALA A 182 -4.66 10.39 -19.33
N ALA A 183 -5.77 10.79 -19.93
CA ALA A 183 -6.77 9.87 -20.48
C ALA A 183 -6.21 9.07 -21.67
N GLU A 184 -5.43 9.69 -22.54
CA GLU A 184 -4.71 9.04 -23.62
C GLU A 184 -3.65 8.08 -23.07
N GLY A 185 -2.85 8.52 -22.09
CA GLY A 185 -1.86 7.70 -21.41
C GLY A 185 -2.47 6.47 -20.74
N ARG A 186 -3.63 6.62 -20.07
CA ARG A 186 -4.44 5.49 -19.58
C ARG A 186 -4.72 4.48 -20.68
N GLN A 187 -5.20 4.92 -21.84
CA GLN A 187 -5.51 4.04 -22.97
C GLN A 187 -4.24 3.40 -23.56
N ALA A 188 -3.14 4.14 -23.61
CA ALA A 188 -1.87 3.64 -24.12
C ALA A 188 -1.32 2.47 -23.29
N THR A 189 -1.72 2.30 -22.02
CA THR A 189 -1.30 1.14 -21.21
C THR A 189 -1.91 -0.19 -21.72
N LYS A 190 -3.02 -0.16 -22.47
CA LYS A 190 -3.71 -1.38 -22.90
C LYS A 190 -2.86 -2.33 -23.75
N PRO A 191 -2.11 -1.89 -24.78
CA PRO A 191 -1.24 -2.76 -25.57
C PRO A 191 0.09 -3.10 -24.88
N MET A 192 0.46 -2.47 -23.77
CA MET A 192 1.73 -2.70 -23.09
C MET A 192 1.75 -4.04 -22.36
N ILE A 193 2.95 -4.62 -22.26
CA ILE A 193 3.24 -5.72 -21.34
C ILE A 193 3.80 -5.09 -20.04
N ALA A 194 3.25 -5.47 -18.89
CA ALA A 194 3.69 -4.92 -17.61
C ALA A 194 5.07 -5.47 -17.23
N THR A 195 5.97 -4.56 -16.85
CA THR A 195 7.31 -4.89 -16.34
C THR A 195 7.50 -4.48 -14.88
N LYS A 196 6.49 -3.81 -14.31
CA LYS A 196 6.46 -3.37 -12.91
C LYS A 196 5.13 -3.69 -12.24
N GLY A 197 5.17 -3.68 -10.90
CA GLY A 197 4.00 -3.97 -10.07
C GLY A 197 3.52 -5.42 -10.21
N ARG A 198 2.32 -5.70 -9.70
CA ARG A 198 1.75 -7.06 -9.71
C ARG A 198 1.46 -7.58 -11.11
N ALA A 199 1.02 -6.70 -12.01
CA ALA A 199 0.75 -7.04 -13.39
C ALA A 199 1.97 -7.66 -14.09
N SER A 200 3.19 -7.34 -13.67
CA SER A 200 4.42 -7.91 -14.26
C SER A 200 4.56 -9.42 -14.05
N TYR A 201 3.93 -9.98 -13.02
CA TYR A 201 3.93 -11.45 -12.80
C TYR A 201 3.12 -12.21 -13.85
N LEU A 202 2.26 -11.51 -14.59
CA LEU A 202 1.47 -12.11 -15.67
C LEU A 202 2.22 -12.14 -17.01
N GLY A 203 3.31 -11.35 -17.16
CA GLY A 203 4.04 -11.24 -18.43
C GLY A 203 3.13 -10.81 -19.57
N GLU A 204 3.14 -11.55 -20.68
CA GLU A 204 2.30 -11.28 -21.87
C GLU A 204 0.79 -11.27 -21.58
N ARG A 205 0.32 -12.00 -20.57
CA ARG A 205 -1.09 -11.98 -20.18
C ARG A 205 -1.57 -10.65 -19.61
N SER A 206 -0.66 -9.74 -19.26
CA SER A 206 -1.00 -8.39 -18.87
C SER A 206 -1.41 -7.49 -20.05
N GLN A 207 -1.06 -7.89 -21.29
CA GLN A 207 -1.43 -7.17 -22.50
C GLN A 207 -2.94 -7.23 -22.74
N GLY A 208 -3.50 -6.19 -23.32
CA GLY A 208 -4.93 -6.08 -23.60
C GLY A 208 -5.77 -5.46 -22.47
N HIS A 209 -5.17 -5.24 -21.31
CA HIS A 209 -5.82 -4.64 -20.15
C HIS A 209 -5.27 -3.23 -19.85
N ILE A 210 -6.10 -2.35 -19.31
CA ILE A 210 -5.69 -1.00 -18.88
C ILE A 210 -5.10 -1.11 -17.47
N ASP A 211 -4.02 -0.33 -17.20
CA ASP A 211 -3.47 -0.22 -15.85
C ASP A 211 -4.43 0.53 -14.91
N PRO A 212 -4.80 -0.03 -13.74
CA PRO A 212 -5.72 0.60 -12.80
C PRO A 212 -5.15 1.89 -12.20
N GLY A 213 -3.84 1.98 -12.00
CA GLY A 213 -3.15 3.18 -11.52
C GLY A 213 -3.19 4.31 -12.54
N ALA A 214 -3.01 4.03 -13.84
CA ALA A 214 -3.19 5.01 -14.91
C ALA A 214 -4.65 5.47 -15.01
N ALA A 215 -5.61 4.57 -14.77
CA ALA A 215 -7.02 4.91 -14.77
C ALA A 215 -7.39 5.87 -13.62
N SER A 216 -6.95 5.59 -12.39
CA SER A 216 -7.18 6.48 -11.25
C SER A 216 -6.44 7.82 -11.39
N THR A 217 -5.25 7.84 -12.00
CA THR A 217 -4.53 9.08 -12.34
C THR A 217 -5.33 9.97 -13.29
N ALA A 218 -5.90 9.40 -14.35
CA ALA A 218 -6.72 10.15 -15.30
C ALA A 218 -7.99 10.75 -14.63
N ILE A 219 -8.60 10.04 -13.67
CA ILE A 219 -9.73 10.55 -12.89
C ILE A 219 -9.29 11.76 -12.05
N ILE A 220 -8.17 11.67 -11.35
CA ILE A 220 -7.64 12.73 -10.48
C ILE A 220 -7.32 13.98 -11.28
N LEU A 221 -6.68 13.86 -12.45
CA LEU A 221 -6.33 14.99 -13.32
C LEU A 221 -7.56 15.58 -14.03
N GLY A 222 -8.53 14.74 -14.39
CA GLY A 222 -9.83 15.22 -14.92
C GLY A 222 -10.57 16.06 -13.90
N ALA A 223 -10.56 15.65 -12.63
CA ALA A 223 -11.16 16.45 -11.55
C ALA A 223 -10.48 17.81 -11.37
N LEU A 224 -9.15 17.87 -11.51
CA LEU A 224 -8.39 19.12 -11.45
C LEU A 224 -8.79 20.07 -12.58
N ALA A 225 -8.85 19.57 -13.81
CA ALA A 225 -9.23 20.38 -14.96
C ALA A 225 -10.64 20.98 -14.83
N ASP A 226 -11.59 20.20 -14.32
CA ASP A 226 -12.97 20.68 -14.18
C ASP A 226 -13.13 21.68 -13.03
N VAL A 227 -12.36 21.57 -11.96
CA VAL A 227 -12.31 22.60 -10.91
C VAL A 227 -11.76 23.92 -11.47
N VAL A 228 -10.67 23.85 -12.24
CA VAL A 228 -10.08 25.04 -12.88
C VAL A 228 -11.04 25.66 -13.90
N ALA A 229 -11.78 24.83 -14.66
CA ALA A 229 -12.76 25.30 -15.61
C ALA A 229 -14.07 25.84 -14.97
N GLY A 230 -14.25 25.66 -13.65
CA GLY A 230 -15.50 26.00 -12.95
C GLY A 230 -16.70 25.12 -13.37
N THR A 231 -16.44 23.95 -13.97
CA THR A 231 -17.44 22.99 -14.45
C THR A 231 -17.64 21.82 -13.48
N ALA A 232 -16.86 21.76 -12.41
CA ALA A 232 -17.01 20.74 -11.39
C ALA A 232 -18.35 20.94 -10.67
N GLU A 233 -19.26 19.99 -10.81
CA GLU A 233 -20.40 19.92 -9.91
C GLU A 233 -19.88 19.69 -8.49
N ALA A 234 -20.19 20.61 -7.57
CA ALA A 234 -19.90 20.39 -6.15
C ALA A 234 -20.61 19.08 -5.75
N PRO A 235 -19.91 18.10 -5.15
CA PRO A 235 -20.59 16.92 -4.64
C PRO A 235 -21.68 17.41 -3.69
N GLY A 236 -22.93 17.18 -4.09
CA GLY A 236 -24.09 17.64 -3.33
C GLY A 236 -23.99 17.16 -1.91
N ALA A 237 -24.40 17.97 -0.94
CA ALA A 237 -24.46 17.65 0.49
C ALA A 237 -25.32 16.41 0.82
N GLY A 238 -25.75 15.65 -0.18
CA GLY A 238 -26.55 14.43 -0.13
C GLY A 238 -25.76 13.11 -0.24
N ALA A 239 -24.46 13.16 -0.55
CA ALA A 239 -23.59 11.95 -0.55
C ALA A 239 -23.00 11.63 0.82
N GLN A 240 -23.66 12.04 1.90
CA GLN A 240 -23.43 11.53 3.23
C GLN A 240 -24.02 10.13 3.33
N ALA A 241 -23.16 9.17 3.65
CA ALA A 241 -23.52 7.82 3.98
C ALA A 241 -24.15 6.99 2.82
N ALA A 242 -23.38 6.70 1.79
CA ALA A 242 -23.48 5.35 1.23
C ALA A 242 -23.03 4.40 2.35
N GLN A 243 -24.04 3.83 2.96
CA GLN A 243 -23.98 2.91 4.12
C GLN A 243 -22.87 1.89 3.92
N ALA A 244 -22.18 1.59 5.02
CA ALA A 244 -21.41 0.36 5.15
C ALA A 244 -22.18 -0.79 4.49
N PRO A 245 -21.52 -1.66 3.69
CA PRO A 245 -22.22 -2.79 3.11
C PRO A 245 -22.92 -3.54 4.24
N ALA A 246 -24.23 -3.74 4.09
CA ALA A 246 -25.01 -4.58 4.96
C ALA A 246 -24.24 -5.92 5.09
N GLU A 247 -24.08 -6.38 6.31
CA GLU A 247 -23.58 -7.72 6.61
C GLU A 247 -24.21 -8.71 5.62
N VAL A 248 -23.38 -9.21 4.71
CA VAL A 248 -23.78 -10.35 3.88
C VAL A 248 -23.90 -11.51 4.83
N SER A 249 -25.14 -11.79 5.23
CA SER A 249 -25.50 -12.98 5.97
C SER A 249 -24.91 -14.18 5.22
N ARG A 250 -24.02 -14.90 5.88
CA ARG A 250 -23.47 -16.17 5.40
C ARG A 250 -24.66 -17.06 5.01
N PRO A 251 -24.63 -17.73 3.85
CA PRO A 251 -25.62 -18.76 3.58
C PRO A 251 -25.53 -19.82 4.68
N GLN A 252 -26.62 -20.00 5.38
CA GLN A 252 -26.79 -21.06 6.36
C GLN A 252 -26.65 -22.38 5.60
N GLU A 253 -25.63 -23.14 5.94
CA GLU A 253 -25.36 -24.47 5.41
C GLU A 253 -26.60 -25.34 5.66
N ALA A 254 -27.31 -25.69 4.58
CA ALA A 254 -28.49 -26.55 4.66
C ALA A 254 -28.03 -27.94 5.09
N ALA A 255 -28.51 -28.35 6.25
CA ALA A 255 -28.33 -29.71 6.77
C ALA A 255 -28.83 -30.76 5.76
N ALA A 256 -27.94 -31.62 5.32
CA ALA A 256 -28.26 -32.76 4.53
C ALA A 256 -29.04 -33.80 5.39
N PRO A 257 -30.06 -34.46 4.83
CA PRO A 257 -30.84 -35.44 5.59
C PRO A 257 -30.05 -36.72 5.85
N ALA A 258 -30.14 -37.24 7.07
CA ALA A 258 -29.59 -38.51 7.49
C ALA A 258 -30.25 -39.65 6.72
N THR A 259 -29.46 -40.43 5.98
CA THR A 259 -29.85 -41.77 5.51
C THR A 259 -29.18 -42.84 6.35
N THR A 260 -30.00 -43.58 7.09
CA THR A 260 -29.67 -44.81 7.79
C THR A 260 -29.47 -45.93 6.80
N GLY A 261 -28.44 -46.78 6.99
CA GLY A 261 -28.42 -48.10 6.34
C GLY A 261 -27.05 -48.76 6.21
N ALA A 262 -26.68 -49.53 7.20
CA ALA A 262 -26.14 -50.88 7.21
C ALA A 262 -24.82 -51.26 6.50
N THR A 263 -23.88 -51.73 7.33
CA THR A 263 -23.05 -52.95 7.21
C THR A 263 -22.00 -53.03 6.11
N GLY A 264 -20.76 -53.21 6.53
CA GLY A 264 -19.69 -53.81 5.74
C GLY A 264 -18.28 -53.30 6.03
N ALA A 265 -17.64 -53.77 7.09
CA ALA A 265 -16.18 -53.72 7.18
C ALA A 265 -15.55 -54.71 6.22
N PRO A 266 -14.43 -54.42 5.54
CA PRO A 266 -13.22 -55.08 5.95
C PRO A 266 -11.91 -54.27 5.83
N GLY A 267 -10.96 -54.62 6.68
CA GLY A 267 -9.55 -54.65 6.33
C GLY A 267 -8.72 -53.40 6.60
N ALA A 268 -8.15 -53.30 7.80
CA ALA A 268 -7.00 -52.43 8.11
C ALA A 268 -5.74 -52.90 7.33
N PRO A 269 -4.92 -51.99 6.79
CA PRO A 269 -3.57 -52.35 6.37
C PRO A 269 -2.61 -52.29 7.58
N VAL A 270 -1.86 -53.36 7.67
CA VAL A 270 -0.81 -53.68 8.63
C VAL A 270 0.31 -52.63 8.58
N GLU A 271 0.58 -51.99 9.72
CA GLU A 271 1.83 -51.26 9.97
C GLU A 271 3.03 -52.20 9.92
N ARG A 272 4.00 -51.90 9.07
CA ARG A 272 5.33 -52.52 9.13
C ARG A 272 6.24 -51.60 9.98
N PRO A 273 6.89 -52.11 11.00
CA PRO A 273 7.83 -51.35 11.80
C PRO A 273 9.14 -51.07 11.04
N VAL A 274 9.55 -49.81 11.06
CA VAL A 274 10.88 -49.35 10.60
C VAL A 274 11.90 -49.69 11.71
N PRO A 275 13.02 -50.35 11.41
CA PRO A 275 14.02 -50.69 12.44
C PRO A 275 14.81 -49.45 12.87
N ALA A 276 15.08 -49.36 14.15
CA ALA A 276 15.96 -48.37 14.79
C ALA A 276 17.43 -48.55 14.33
N PRO A 277 18.21 -47.46 14.18
CA PRO A 277 19.63 -47.57 13.90
C PRO A 277 20.39 -47.95 15.17
N THR A 278 21.21 -48.95 15.03
CA THR A 278 22.17 -49.46 16.01
C THR A 278 23.26 -48.44 16.25
N THR A 279 23.58 -48.27 17.54
CA THR A 279 24.77 -47.58 18.02
C THR A 279 26.00 -48.39 17.74
N GLU A 280 27.01 -47.82 17.05
CA GLU A 280 28.40 -48.30 17.12
C GLU A 280 29.32 -47.18 17.60
N ASP A 281 30.10 -47.54 18.60
CA ASP A 281 31.14 -46.75 19.27
C ASP A 281 32.30 -46.41 18.35
N GLY A 282 32.79 -45.16 18.45
CA GLY A 282 34.04 -44.76 17.79
C GLY A 282 34.62 -43.50 18.39
N ARG A 283 35.52 -43.67 19.33
CA ARG A 283 36.33 -42.69 20.06
C ARG A 283 37.00 -41.64 19.18
N GLY A 284 37.06 -40.40 19.71
CA GLY A 284 38.27 -39.58 19.66
C GLY A 284 38.20 -38.29 18.89
N ALA A 285 38.06 -37.18 19.60
CA ALA A 285 39.05 -36.11 19.67
C ALA A 285 38.44 -34.94 20.44
N ASP A 286 38.93 -34.80 21.63
CA ASP A 286 38.82 -33.65 22.51
C ASP A 286 39.43 -32.42 21.79
N ALA A 287 38.63 -31.41 21.49
CA ALA A 287 39.10 -30.07 21.19
C ALA A 287 38.25 -29.12 22.02
N GLY A 288 38.73 -28.78 23.20
CA GLY A 288 38.11 -27.83 24.10
C GLY A 288 37.85 -26.50 23.41
N MET A 289 36.56 -26.17 23.30
CA MET A 289 36.10 -24.79 23.22
C MET A 289 35.33 -24.48 24.50
N THR A 290 36.06 -24.05 25.50
CA THR A 290 35.52 -23.22 26.58
C THR A 290 35.16 -21.87 25.98
N GLY A 291 33.98 -21.81 25.29
CA GLY A 291 33.32 -20.58 24.90
C GLY A 291 32.54 -20.08 26.09
N ALA A 292 32.94 -18.93 26.62
CA ALA A 292 32.34 -18.19 27.69
C ALA A 292 30.81 -18.24 27.61
N ALA A 293 30.14 -18.54 28.71
CA ALA A 293 28.74 -18.24 28.95
C ALA A 293 28.55 -16.72 28.83
N GLY A 294 28.37 -16.24 27.59
CA GLY A 294 27.98 -14.87 27.29
C GLY A 294 26.60 -14.64 27.92
N THR A 295 26.53 -13.63 28.76
CA THR A 295 25.35 -12.97 29.27
C THR A 295 24.20 -13.12 28.25
N ARG A 296 23.03 -13.56 28.72
CA ARG A 296 21.79 -13.61 27.93
C ARG A 296 21.57 -12.24 27.32
N GLY A 297 22.08 -12.05 26.10
CA GLY A 297 21.85 -10.91 25.26
C GLY A 297 20.37 -10.88 24.95
N GLY A 298 19.81 -9.68 24.77
CA GLY A 298 18.40 -9.53 24.45
C GLY A 298 18.05 -10.26 23.15
N THR A 299 16.77 -10.27 22.81
CA THR A 299 16.23 -11.02 21.66
C THR A 299 15.89 -10.09 20.51
N VAL A 300 16.17 -10.47 19.28
CA VAL A 300 15.65 -9.82 18.08
C VAL A 300 14.18 -10.23 17.88
N GLY A 301 13.30 -9.26 17.72
CA GLY A 301 11.91 -9.52 17.39
C GLY A 301 11.68 -9.47 15.89
N ILE A 302 10.62 -10.13 15.42
CA ILE A 302 10.26 -10.23 14.01
C ILE A 302 8.89 -9.61 13.80
N VAL A 303 8.72 -8.80 12.76
CA VAL A 303 7.43 -8.27 12.31
C VAL A 303 7.11 -8.82 10.93
N LEU A 304 5.99 -9.54 10.82
CA LEU A 304 5.48 -10.07 9.56
C LEU A 304 4.51 -9.10 8.91
N VAL A 305 4.84 -8.63 7.71
CA VAL A 305 3.99 -7.73 6.93
C VAL A 305 3.39 -8.52 5.76
N SER A 306 2.08 -8.73 5.79
CA SER A 306 1.40 -9.56 4.80
C SER A 306 0.05 -8.96 4.40
N HIS A 307 -0.36 -9.21 3.16
CA HIS A 307 -1.71 -8.88 2.69
C HIS A 307 -2.78 -9.70 3.39
N SER A 308 -2.44 -10.91 3.80
CA SER A 308 -3.36 -11.85 4.44
C SER A 308 -2.94 -12.14 5.88
N ARG A 309 -3.81 -11.82 6.84
CA ARG A 309 -3.61 -12.19 8.23
C ARG A 309 -3.48 -13.70 8.41
N ALA A 310 -4.35 -14.47 7.74
CA ALA A 310 -4.32 -15.94 7.80
C ALA A 310 -2.99 -16.52 7.27
N LEU A 311 -2.42 -15.94 6.19
CA LEU A 311 -1.11 -16.35 5.67
C LEU A 311 0.00 -16.07 6.70
N ALA A 312 -0.01 -14.88 7.32
CA ALA A 312 1.01 -14.51 8.30
C ALA A 312 0.93 -15.37 9.56
N GLU A 313 -0.30 -15.69 10.02
CA GLU A 313 -0.53 -16.59 11.15
C GLU A 313 -0.05 -18.01 10.83
N ALA A 314 -0.38 -18.55 9.66
CA ALA A 314 0.08 -19.88 9.22
C ALA A 314 1.62 -19.93 9.08
N ALA A 315 2.25 -18.88 8.55
CA ALA A 315 3.70 -18.80 8.44
C ALA A 315 4.37 -18.77 9.82
N ARG A 316 3.84 -17.98 10.76
CA ARG A 316 4.29 -17.94 12.16
C ARG A 316 4.17 -19.32 12.81
N ASP A 317 3.00 -19.95 12.68
CA ASP A 317 2.72 -21.24 13.31
C ASP A 317 3.62 -22.35 12.75
N LEU A 318 3.91 -22.30 11.44
CA LEU A 318 4.89 -23.20 10.82
C LEU A 318 6.30 -22.98 11.39
N ALA A 319 6.79 -21.74 11.45
CA ALA A 319 8.13 -21.43 11.94
C ALA A 319 8.30 -21.83 13.40
N THR A 320 7.33 -21.50 14.25
CA THR A 320 7.34 -21.86 15.68
C THR A 320 7.18 -23.36 15.90
N GLY A 321 6.38 -24.05 15.07
CA GLY A 321 6.21 -25.50 15.14
C GLY A 321 7.46 -26.29 14.75
N LEU A 322 8.15 -25.85 13.69
CA LEU A 322 9.40 -26.46 13.25
C LEU A 322 10.57 -26.22 14.23
N MET A 323 10.52 -25.13 14.98
CA MET A 323 11.57 -24.68 15.88
C MET A 323 11.07 -24.56 17.33
N ALA A 324 10.34 -25.55 17.82
CA ALA A 324 9.67 -25.51 19.12
C ALA A 324 10.64 -25.38 20.33
N SER A 325 11.93 -25.62 20.14
CA SER A 325 12.96 -25.50 21.18
C SER A 325 13.50 -24.07 21.36
N VAL A 326 13.18 -23.14 20.45
CA VAL A 326 13.62 -21.74 20.48
C VAL A 326 12.41 -20.80 20.49
N SER A 327 12.59 -19.59 21.01
CA SER A 327 11.52 -18.60 21.10
C SER A 327 12.07 -17.23 20.76
N ALA A 328 11.49 -16.59 19.73
CA ALA A 328 11.69 -15.19 19.40
C ALA A 328 10.32 -14.51 19.25
N PRO A 329 10.17 -13.25 19.66
CA PRO A 329 8.91 -12.52 19.47
C PRO A 329 8.57 -12.38 17.99
N ILE A 330 7.36 -12.77 17.58
CA ILE A 330 6.83 -12.57 16.23
C ILE A 330 5.52 -11.79 16.35
N GLU A 331 5.49 -10.57 15.78
CA GLU A 331 4.33 -9.71 15.70
C GLU A 331 3.78 -9.73 14.27
N ILE A 332 2.46 -9.70 14.11
CA ILE A 332 1.80 -9.74 12.81
C ILE A 332 1.15 -8.39 12.50
N ALA A 333 1.60 -7.76 11.42
CA ALA A 333 1.03 -6.56 10.82
C ALA A 333 0.46 -6.93 9.43
N ALA A 334 -0.71 -7.53 9.39
CA ALA A 334 -1.26 -8.13 8.19
C ALA A 334 -2.76 -7.96 8.06
N GLY A 335 -3.24 -7.86 6.82
CA GLY A 335 -4.64 -7.61 6.49
C GLY A 335 -5.07 -6.19 6.83
N LEU A 336 -6.28 -5.85 6.46
CA LEU A 336 -6.92 -4.58 6.76
C LEU A 336 -7.83 -4.69 7.99
N ALA A 337 -8.19 -3.55 8.58
CA ALA A 337 -9.03 -3.51 9.79
C ALA A 337 -10.45 -4.10 9.58
N ASP A 338 -10.92 -4.09 8.34
CA ASP A 338 -12.20 -4.66 7.92
C ASP A 338 -12.12 -6.18 7.63
N GLY A 339 -10.95 -6.79 7.82
CA GLY A 339 -10.69 -8.21 7.53
C GLY A 339 -10.31 -8.49 6.08
N GLY A 340 -10.26 -7.46 5.22
CA GLY A 340 -9.85 -7.57 3.83
C GLY A 340 -8.36 -7.83 3.65
N LEU A 341 -7.98 -8.21 2.42
CA LEU A 341 -6.59 -8.32 2.01
C LEU A 341 -5.96 -6.94 1.87
N GLY A 342 -4.71 -6.78 2.28
CA GLY A 342 -3.97 -5.53 2.13
C GLY A 342 -2.99 -5.29 3.28
N THR A 343 -2.27 -4.17 3.20
CA THR A 343 -1.28 -3.75 4.20
C THR A 343 -1.49 -2.28 4.57
N ASP A 344 -1.28 -1.92 5.82
CA ASP A 344 -1.39 -0.56 6.35
C ASP A 344 -0.07 -0.16 7.01
N ALA A 345 0.58 0.88 6.48
CA ALA A 345 1.87 1.35 6.98
C ALA A 345 1.80 1.87 8.43
N ALA A 346 0.65 2.36 8.91
CA ALA A 346 0.50 2.78 10.29
C ALA A 346 0.43 1.58 11.24
N VAL A 347 -0.26 0.52 10.82
CA VAL A 347 -0.31 -0.76 11.57
C VAL A 347 1.08 -1.40 11.63
N VAL A 348 1.83 -1.37 10.52
CA VAL A 348 3.20 -1.87 10.45
C VAL A 348 4.12 -1.06 11.38
N ALA A 349 4.06 0.28 11.34
CA ALA A 349 4.87 1.13 12.22
C ALA A 349 4.57 0.87 13.69
N ALA A 350 3.28 0.78 14.07
CA ALA A 350 2.87 0.47 15.43
C ALA A 350 3.35 -0.92 15.90
N ALA A 351 3.36 -1.92 15.01
CA ALA A 351 3.88 -3.25 15.32
C ALA A 351 5.40 -3.20 15.57
N ILE A 352 6.16 -2.49 14.73
CA ILE A 352 7.60 -2.32 14.91
C ILE A 352 7.92 -1.61 16.24
N GLU A 353 7.20 -0.52 16.56
CA GLU A 353 7.37 0.21 17.83
C GLU A 353 7.07 -0.68 19.05
N ARG A 354 6.00 -1.49 19.02
CA ARG A 354 5.68 -2.42 20.10
C ARG A 354 6.77 -3.45 20.33
N VAL A 355 7.31 -4.02 19.24
CA VAL A 355 8.40 -5.00 19.33
C VAL A 355 9.69 -4.34 19.81
N ALA A 356 10.03 -3.16 19.29
CA ALA A 356 11.21 -2.41 19.69
C ALA A 356 11.19 -1.98 21.17
N ALA A 357 9.99 -1.74 21.74
CA ALA A 357 9.81 -1.36 23.13
C ALA A 357 9.84 -2.54 24.12
N GLN A 358 9.90 -3.79 23.64
CA GLN A 358 9.95 -4.95 24.54
C GLN A 358 11.24 -4.96 25.36
N PRO A 359 11.18 -5.32 26.65
CA PRO A 359 12.36 -5.40 27.49
C PRO A 359 13.39 -6.39 26.93
N GLY A 360 14.65 -5.94 26.81
CA GLY A 360 15.73 -6.76 26.26
C GLY A 360 15.71 -6.89 24.72
N ASN A 361 14.87 -6.15 24.00
CA ASN A 361 14.90 -6.15 22.54
C ASN A 361 16.21 -5.55 22.00
N GLN A 362 16.89 -6.26 21.12
CA GLN A 362 18.15 -5.86 20.47
C GLN A 362 17.94 -5.35 19.04
N GLY A 363 16.75 -5.56 18.46
CA GLY A 363 16.41 -5.12 17.11
C GLY A 363 15.13 -5.75 16.60
N VAL A 364 14.66 -5.24 15.47
CA VAL A 364 13.43 -5.69 14.82
C VAL A 364 13.73 -6.04 13.37
N LEU A 365 13.52 -7.30 13.01
CA LEU A 365 13.52 -7.72 11.61
C LEU A 365 12.11 -7.63 11.04
N VAL A 366 11.95 -6.98 9.90
CA VAL A 366 10.69 -6.89 9.17
C VAL A 366 10.77 -7.77 7.93
N ILE A 367 9.82 -8.69 7.77
CA ILE A 367 9.72 -9.58 6.59
C ILE A 367 8.38 -9.34 5.92
N ALA A 368 8.39 -9.07 4.61
CA ALA A 368 7.20 -8.75 3.83
C ALA A 368 6.92 -9.82 2.77
N ASP A 369 5.64 -10.07 2.45
CA ASP A 369 5.23 -11.11 1.49
C ASP A 369 5.36 -10.68 0.02
N LEU A 370 4.78 -9.56 -0.38
CA LEU A 370 4.74 -9.07 -1.76
C LEU A 370 5.28 -7.64 -1.87
N GLY A 371 5.50 -7.16 -3.10
CA GLY A 371 6.10 -5.86 -3.36
C GLY A 371 5.40 -4.68 -2.69
N SER A 372 4.05 -4.68 -2.64
CA SER A 372 3.30 -3.63 -1.95
C SER A 372 3.43 -3.69 -0.42
N ALA A 373 3.62 -4.86 0.17
CA ALA A 373 3.94 -4.99 1.59
C ALA A 373 5.34 -4.42 1.90
N ILE A 374 6.31 -4.62 1.00
CA ILE A 374 7.63 -3.98 1.10
C ILE A 374 7.48 -2.46 1.12
N MET A 375 6.70 -1.89 0.19
CA MET A 375 6.46 -0.44 0.13
C MET A 375 5.77 0.10 1.41
N SER A 376 4.81 -0.66 1.96
CA SER A 376 4.16 -0.31 3.23
C SER A 376 5.12 -0.39 4.40
N ALA A 377 6.02 -1.38 4.42
CA ALA A 377 7.06 -1.50 5.43
C ALA A 377 8.09 -0.36 5.33
N GLU A 378 8.55 0.01 4.12
CA GLU A 378 9.41 1.18 3.92
C GLU A 378 8.75 2.46 4.42
N ALA A 379 7.47 2.69 4.07
CA ALA A 379 6.71 3.85 4.55
C ALA A 379 6.51 3.83 6.08
N ALA A 380 6.42 2.66 6.69
CA ALA A 380 6.36 2.50 8.13
C ALA A 380 7.70 2.87 8.80
N LEU A 381 8.84 2.42 8.24
CA LEU A 381 10.18 2.75 8.75
C LEU A 381 10.44 4.25 8.80
N GLU A 382 9.95 5.01 7.82
CA GLU A 382 10.06 6.48 7.78
C GLU A 382 9.26 7.20 8.89
N ARG A 383 8.33 6.50 9.55
CA ARG A 383 7.42 7.03 10.58
C ARG A 383 7.83 6.66 12.00
N LEU A 384 8.84 5.81 12.14
CA LEU A 384 9.30 5.34 13.46
C LEU A 384 9.97 6.44 14.27
N SER A 385 9.93 6.28 15.59
CA SER A 385 10.79 7.04 16.48
C SER A 385 12.27 6.81 16.12
N PRO A 386 13.17 7.78 16.34
CA PRO A 386 14.60 7.59 16.05
C PRO A 386 15.19 6.36 16.74
N ALA A 387 14.71 6.02 17.94
CA ALA A 387 15.15 4.86 18.70
C ALA A 387 14.74 3.52 18.07
N ALA A 388 13.53 3.42 17.52
CA ALA A 388 13.07 2.23 16.80
C ALA A 388 13.70 2.13 15.41
N ALA A 389 13.77 3.26 14.67
CA ALA A 389 14.33 3.32 13.33
C ALA A 389 15.79 2.84 13.27
N SER A 390 16.61 3.20 14.28
CA SER A 390 18.02 2.75 14.34
C SER A 390 18.17 1.23 14.49
N ARG A 391 17.14 0.54 14.99
CA ARG A 391 17.15 -0.90 15.31
C ARG A 391 16.21 -1.73 14.44
N ALA A 392 15.54 -1.16 13.45
CA ALA A 392 14.67 -1.89 12.54
C ALA A 392 15.35 -2.13 11.19
N ARG A 393 15.19 -3.33 10.63
CA ARG A 393 15.69 -3.71 9.30
C ARG A 393 14.62 -4.43 8.51
N LEU A 394 14.40 -3.98 7.27
CA LEU A 394 13.56 -4.68 6.29
C LEU A 394 14.42 -5.71 5.56
N SER A 395 13.96 -6.95 5.52
CA SER A 395 14.69 -8.07 4.89
C SER A 395 14.17 -8.35 3.48
N PRO A 396 15.06 -8.64 2.51
CA PRO A 396 14.68 -9.13 1.19
C PRO A 396 14.36 -10.65 1.18
N ALA A 397 14.37 -11.31 2.32
CA ALA A 397 14.20 -12.76 2.43
C ALA A 397 12.80 -13.20 1.99
N PRO A 398 12.65 -14.42 1.43
CA PRO A 398 11.35 -15.03 1.17
C PRO A 398 10.52 -15.13 2.45
N PHE A 399 9.22 -14.83 2.34
CA PHE A 399 8.35 -14.64 3.49
C PHE A 399 8.31 -15.82 4.45
N VAL A 400 8.10 -17.03 3.96
CA VAL A 400 7.96 -18.22 4.79
C VAL A 400 9.34 -18.81 5.17
N GLU A 401 10.17 -19.10 4.18
CA GLU A 401 11.46 -19.74 4.38
C GLU A 401 12.44 -18.81 5.14
N GLY A 402 12.40 -17.51 4.83
CA GLY A 402 13.20 -16.52 5.54
C GLY A 402 12.78 -16.35 7.00
N LEU A 403 11.48 -16.47 7.28
CA LEU A 403 10.96 -16.45 8.65
C LEU A 403 11.50 -17.62 9.48
N ILE A 404 11.54 -18.83 8.91
CA ILE A 404 12.05 -20.00 9.63
C ILE A 404 13.51 -19.78 10.04
N GLY A 405 14.36 -19.32 9.10
CA GLY A 405 15.76 -19.01 9.39
C GLY A 405 15.92 -17.88 10.42
N ALA A 406 15.15 -16.80 10.25
CA ALA A 406 15.15 -15.68 11.18
C ALA A 406 14.72 -16.07 12.59
N HIS A 407 13.64 -16.85 12.73
CA HIS A 407 13.12 -17.31 14.03
C HIS A 407 14.13 -18.18 14.76
N GLY A 408 14.77 -19.10 14.05
CA GLY A 408 15.84 -19.93 14.61
C GLY A 408 17.03 -19.12 15.11
N ALA A 409 17.52 -18.19 14.27
CA ALA A 409 18.67 -17.34 14.61
C ALA A 409 18.36 -16.38 15.78
N ALA A 410 17.20 -15.74 15.78
CA ALA A 410 16.76 -14.86 16.86
C ALA A 410 16.55 -15.64 18.17
N GLY A 411 15.95 -16.85 18.09
CA GLY A 411 15.65 -17.68 19.24
C GLY A 411 16.87 -18.25 19.97
N ILE A 412 18.02 -18.37 19.27
CA ILE A 412 19.30 -18.71 19.90
C ILE A 412 20.09 -17.47 20.33
N GLY A 413 19.54 -16.25 20.21
CA GLY A 413 20.11 -15.02 20.74
C GLY A 413 21.16 -14.36 19.83
N LEU A 414 21.11 -14.58 18.51
CA LEU A 414 21.95 -13.85 17.56
C LEU A 414 21.52 -12.38 17.47
N ASP A 415 22.46 -11.50 17.11
CA ASP A 415 22.19 -10.08 16.88
C ASP A 415 21.39 -9.83 15.59
N LEU A 416 20.92 -8.61 15.40
CA LEU A 416 20.04 -8.25 14.28
C LEU A 416 20.70 -8.52 12.91
N GLU A 417 21.97 -8.20 12.73
CA GLU A 417 22.64 -8.38 11.43
C GLU A 417 22.81 -9.87 11.09
N ALA A 418 23.10 -10.70 12.09
CA ALA A 418 23.16 -12.15 11.92
C ALA A 418 21.76 -12.75 11.61
N VAL A 419 20.70 -12.26 12.26
CA VAL A 419 19.32 -12.69 11.99
C VAL A 419 18.89 -12.28 10.57
N VAL A 420 19.21 -11.06 10.11
CA VAL A 420 18.99 -10.61 8.73
C VAL A 420 19.72 -11.51 7.73
N ALA A 421 20.99 -11.79 7.99
CA ALA A 421 21.82 -12.64 7.13
C ALA A 421 21.27 -14.07 7.05
N GLU A 422 20.82 -14.65 8.17
CA GLU A 422 20.25 -15.99 8.20
C GLU A 422 18.94 -16.08 7.41
N ALA A 423 18.05 -15.09 7.58
CA ALA A 423 16.81 -14.98 6.78
C ALA A 423 17.10 -14.94 5.27
N ALA A 424 18.12 -14.19 4.86
CA ALA A 424 18.48 -14.01 3.45
C ALA A 424 19.03 -15.28 2.77
N LYS A 425 19.57 -16.24 3.53
CA LYS A 425 20.08 -17.52 2.99
C LYS A 425 18.98 -18.40 2.39
N ALA A 426 17.72 -18.18 2.74
CA ALA A 426 16.61 -19.02 2.29
C ALA A 426 16.40 -19.00 0.77
N ALA A 427 16.59 -17.85 0.09
CA ALA A 427 16.38 -17.72 -1.35
C ALA A 427 17.41 -18.56 -2.17
N PRO A 428 18.72 -18.42 -1.99
CA PRO A 428 19.68 -19.24 -2.71
C PRO A 428 19.62 -20.72 -2.32
N ALA A 429 19.30 -21.05 -1.06
CA ALA A 429 19.15 -22.43 -0.62
C ALA A 429 17.99 -23.13 -1.36
N LYS A 430 16.82 -22.47 -1.52
CA LYS A 430 15.70 -23.00 -2.28
C LYS A 430 16.04 -23.16 -3.76
N ALA A 431 16.70 -22.20 -4.37
CA ALA A 431 17.14 -22.29 -5.77
C ALA A 431 18.09 -23.48 -6.00
N ALA A 432 19.03 -23.74 -5.08
CA ALA A 432 19.95 -24.85 -5.17
C ALA A 432 19.32 -26.25 -5.01
N GLN A 433 18.12 -26.33 -4.44
CA GLN A 433 17.37 -27.60 -4.32
C GLN A 433 16.57 -27.97 -5.57
N ILE A 434 16.34 -27.01 -6.46
CA ILE A 434 15.52 -27.19 -7.67
C ILE A 434 16.42 -27.39 -8.92
N SER A 435 17.70 -26.99 -8.86
CA SER A 435 18.71 -27.16 -9.89
C SER A 435 19.38 -28.54 -9.80
#